data_a24a28b4d0574794d42634f2a921945b
#
_entry.id   a24a28b4d0574794d42634f2a921945b
#
_cell.length_a   1.000
_cell.length_b   1.000
_cell.length_c   1.000
_cell.angle_alpha   90.00
_cell.angle_beta   90.00
_cell.angle_gamma   90.00
#
_symmetry.space_group_name_H-M   'P 1'
#
loop_
_entity.id
_entity.type
_entity.pdbx_description
1 polymer ?
#
loop_
_entity_poly.entity_id
_entity_poly.type
_entity_poly.pdbx_seq_one_letter_code
_entity_poly.pdbx_strand_id
1 'polypeptide(L)'
;MILRDLIPYFYIIPNRTKGRHMGADGNMDNWWGEETAENFKNRSQCMIEQYSKLRFADMNLNGQLTLGENIADNGGIKIAYQPWVRMLI
;
A
#
# COMPACT_ATOMS: atom_id res chain seq x y z
N MET A 1 -4.89 9.16 -8.11
CA MET A 1 -5.01 7.69 -7.93
C MET A 1 -6.23 7.38 -7.08
N ILE A 2 -6.95 6.34 -7.41
CA ILE A 2 -8.08 5.85 -6.60
C ILE A 2 -7.59 4.69 -5.74
N LEU A 3 -7.88 4.72 -4.44
CA LEU A 3 -7.42 3.69 -3.50
C LEU A 3 -7.80 2.26 -3.96
N ARG A 4 -8.96 2.08 -4.59
CA ARG A 4 -9.41 0.77 -5.09
C ARG A 4 -8.41 0.13 -6.05
N ASP A 5 -7.57 0.93 -6.72
CA ASP A 5 -6.58 0.42 -7.65
C ASP A 5 -5.46 -0.34 -6.94
N LEU A 6 -5.31 -0.13 -5.62
CA LEU A 6 -4.33 -0.83 -4.79
C LEU A 6 -4.93 -2.01 -4.03
N ILE A 7 -6.26 -2.18 -4.03
CA ILE A 7 -6.92 -3.26 -3.28
C ILE A 7 -6.37 -4.65 -3.63
N PRO A 8 -6.12 -4.98 -4.91
CA PRO A 8 -5.57 -6.30 -5.25
C PRO A 8 -4.22 -6.59 -4.61
N TYR A 9 -3.50 -5.55 -4.19
CA TYR A 9 -2.16 -5.67 -3.61
C TYR A 9 -2.17 -5.78 -2.09
N PHE A 10 -3.30 -5.53 -1.40
CA PHE A 10 -3.36 -5.51 0.06
C PHE A 10 -3.03 -6.88 0.68
N TYR A 11 -3.43 -7.96 0.03
CA TYR A 11 -3.10 -9.30 0.49
C TYR A 11 -1.64 -9.67 0.29
N ILE A 12 -0.93 -8.87 -0.48
CA ILE A 12 0.44 -9.11 -0.91
C ILE A 12 1.42 -8.29 -0.06
N ILE A 13 0.90 -7.34 0.75
CA ILE A 13 1.71 -6.37 1.48
C ILE A 13 1.92 -6.69 2.98
N PRO A 14 1.44 -7.81 3.59
CA PRO A 14 1.59 -7.98 5.04
C PRO A 14 3.03 -7.91 5.52
N ASN A 15 4.00 -8.11 4.65
CA ASN A 15 5.42 -7.98 4.96
C ASN A 15 6.06 -6.77 4.28
N ARG A 16 5.27 -5.73 4.05
CA ARG A 16 5.74 -4.49 3.45
C ARG A 16 6.31 -4.71 2.05
N THR A 17 7.41 -3.99 1.75
CA THR A 17 8.10 -4.11 0.48
C THR A 17 8.82 -5.45 0.31
N LYS A 18 8.94 -6.22 1.38
CA LYS A 18 9.66 -7.50 1.35
C LYS A 18 8.77 -8.68 1.02
N GLY A 19 7.45 -8.57 1.18
CA GLY A 19 6.53 -9.68 0.93
C GLY A 19 6.60 -10.20 -0.50
N ARG A 20 6.83 -9.34 -1.48
CA ARG A 20 6.94 -9.74 -2.88
C ARG A 20 8.19 -10.56 -3.20
N HIS A 21 9.17 -10.57 -2.29
CA HIS A 21 10.43 -11.32 -2.44
C HIS A 21 10.44 -12.60 -1.64
N MET A 22 9.34 -12.96 -0.98
CA MET A 22 9.23 -14.13 -0.14
C MET A 22 8.10 -15.02 -0.63
N GLY A 23 8.41 -16.26 -0.96
CA GLY A 23 7.41 -17.24 -1.37
C GLY A 23 6.60 -17.77 -0.20
N ALA A 24 5.54 -18.52 -0.51
CA ALA A 24 4.65 -19.11 0.49
C ALA A 24 5.38 -20.11 1.39
N ASP A 25 6.49 -20.67 0.93
CA ASP A 25 7.32 -21.62 1.69
C ASP A 25 8.35 -20.93 2.59
N GLY A 26 8.39 -19.59 2.59
CA GLY A 26 9.34 -18.82 3.38
C GLY A 26 10.70 -18.60 2.72
N ASN A 27 10.93 -19.14 1.53
CA ASN A 27 12.16 -18.92 0.78
C ASN A 27 12.10 -17.64 -0.03
N MET A 28 13.26 -17.06 -0.34
CA MET A 28 13.32 -15.89 -1.21
C MET A 28 12.84 -16.25 -2.61
N ASP A 29 11.86 -15.52 -3.08
CA ASP A 29 11.28 -15.76 -4.38
C ASP A 29 10.59 -14.48 -4.86
N ASN A 30 11.04 -13.96 -6.00
CA ASN A 30 10.39 -12.81 -6.65
C ASN A 30 9.16 -13.30 -7.42
N TRP A 31 8.09 -13.61 -6.69
CA TRP A 31 6.90 -14.19 -7.29
C TRP A 31 5.99 -13.19 -8.00
N TRP A 32 6.26 -11.90 -7.86
CA TRP A 32 5.62 -10.90 -8.69
C TRP A 32 6.26 -10.88 -10.08
N GLY A 33 5.46 -10.90 -11.13
CA GLY A 33 5.94 -10.60 -12.47
C GLY A 33 6.36 -9.15 -12.60
N GLU A 34 7.15 -8.85 -13.64
CA GLU A 34 7.61 -7.48 -13.88
C GLU A 34 6.45 -6.51 -14.10
N GLU A 35 5.42 -6.94 -14.83
CA GLU A 35 4.23 -6.12 -15.04
C GLU A 35 3.52 -5.78 -13.75
N THR A 36 3.35 -6.75 -12.86
CA THR A 36 2.72 -6.54 -11.56
C THR A 36 3.51 -5.56 -10.72
N ALA A 37 4.83 -5.72 -10.65
CA ALA A 37 5.69 -4.83 -9.89
C ALA A 37 5.65 -3.41 -10.43
N GLU A 38 5.68 -3.25 -11.76
CA GLU A 38 5.61 -1.93 -12.40
C GLU A 38 4.25 -1.26 -12.18
N ASN A 39 3.17 -2.01 -12.29
CA ASN A 39 1.83 -1.49 -12.03
C ASN A 39 1.68 -1.02 -10.59
N PHE A 40 2.20 -1.78 -9.63
CA PHE A 40 2.20 -1.39 -8.23
C PHE A 40 3.00 -0.11 -8.02
N LYS A 41 4.19 -0.02 -8.60
CA LYS A 41 5.05 1.16 -8.51
C LYS A 41 4.33 2.40 -9.06
N ASN A 42 3.73 2.28 -10.23
CA ASN A 42 3.04 3.40 -10.87
C ASN A 42 1.83 3.86 -10.06
N ARG A 43 1.04 2.92 -9.55
CA ARG A 43 -0.16 3.25 -8.78
C ARG A 43 0.16 3.79 -7.39
N SER A 44 1.27 3.36 -6.80
CA SER A 44 1.68 3.85 -5.49
C SER A 44 2.34 5.22 -5.53
N GLN A 45 2.80 5.66 -6.70
CA GLN A 45 3.48 6.94 -6.86
C GLN A 45 2.62 8.12 -6.38
N CYS A 46 1.32 8.07 -6.62
CA CYS A 46 0.38 9.10 -6.18
C CYS A 46 0.37 9.23 -4.64
N MET A 47 0.41 8.10 -3.94
CA MET A 47 0.48 8.12 -2.47
C MET A 47 1.81 8.68 -1.98
N ILE A 48 2.90 8.32 -2.63
CA ILE A 48 4.22 8.87 -2.30
C ILE A 48 4.18 10.40 -2.41
N GLU A 49 3.64 10.92 -3.50
CA GLU A 49 3.57 12.35 -3.74
C GLU A 49 2.65 13.05 -2.73
N GLN A 50 1.50 12.45 -2.43
CA GLN A 50 0.54 13.02 -1.49
C GLN A 50 1.13 13.13 -0.09
N TYR A 51 1.73 12.05 0.42
CA TYR A 51 2.30 12.05 1.77
C TYR A 51 3.58 12.88 1.85
N SER A 52 4.34 12.99 0.78
CA SER A 52 5.54 13.83 0.75
C SER A 52 5.24 15.32 0.85
N LYS A 53 4.01 15.74 0.60
CA LYS A 53 3.57 17.12 0.76
C LYS A 53 3.16 17.45 2.20
N LEU A 54 2.95 16.44 3.05
CA LEU A 54 2.56 16.66 4.43
C LEU A 54 3.78 17.13 5.23
N ARG A 55 3.54 18.10 6.11
CA ARG A 55 4.58 18.67 6.95
C ARG A 55 4.31 18.37 8.41
N PHE A 56 5.37 18.04 9.12
CA PHE A 56 5.35 17.86 10.56
C PHE A 56 6.61 18.47 11.15
N ALA A 57 6.47 19.35 12.15
CA ALA A 57 7.58 20.02 12.80
C ALA A 57 8.53 20.74 11.78
N ASP A 58 7.93 21.44 10.80
CA ASP A 58 8.62 22.19 9.74
C ASP A 58 9.38 21.31 8.74
N MET A 59 9.17 19.99 8.76
CA MET A 59 9.77 19.06 7.81
C MET A 59 8.68 18.35 7.02
N ASN A 60 8.97 18.11 5.74
CA ASN A 60 8.09 17.27 4.93
C ASN A 60 8.32 15.80 5.25
N LEU A 61 7.23 15.02 5.24
CA LEU A 61 7.34 13.57 5.36
C LEU A 61 8.00 12.98 4.11
N ASN A 62 8.76 11.91 4.30
CA ASN A 62 9.29 11.15 3.19
C ASN A 62 8.29 10.08 2.79
N GLY A 63 7.44 10.38 1.80
CA GLY A 63 6.38 9.48 1.37
C GLY A 63 6.90 8.15 0.80
N GLN A 64 8.14 8.14 0.29
CA GLN A 64 8.75 6.90 -0.19
C GLN A 64 9.06 5.94 0.97
N LEU A 65 9.59 6.46 2.08
CA LEU A 65 9.91 5.63 3.24
C LEU A 65 8.67 5.13 3.97
N THR A 66 7.61 5.91 4.00
CA THR A 66 6.38 5.56 4.73
C THR A 66 5.35 4.85 3.87
N LEU A 67 5.63 4.60 2.60
CA LEU A 67 4.66 4.10 1.63
C LEU A 67 3.95 2.83 2.08
N GLY A 68 4.69 1.82 2.54
CA GLY A 68 4.10 0.54 2.95
C GLY A 68 3.08 0.73 4.08
N GLU A 69 3.44 1.52 5.09
CA GLU A 69 2.55 1.81 6.21
C GLU A 69 1.34 2.62 5.77
N ASN A 70 1.53 3.58 4.86
CA ASN A 70 0.44 4.42 4.36
C ASN A 70 -0.57 3.62 3.54
N ILE A 71 -0.11 2.70 2.71
CA ILE A 71 -0.98 1.79 1.95
C ILE A 71 -1.77 0.91 2.91
N ALA A 72 -1.10 0.34 3.92
CA ALA A 72 -1.75 -0.53 4.90
C ALA A 72 -2.82 0.21 5.69
N ASP A 73 -2.53 1.42 6.15
CA ASP A 73 -3.48 2.23 6.92
C ASP A 73 -4.71 2.60 6.08
N ASN A 74 -4.50 3.06 4.85
CA ASN A 74 -5.61 3.42 3.96
C ASN A 74 -6.46 2.20 3.62
N GLY A 75 -5.84 1.06 3.38
CA GLY A 75 -6.56 -0.19 3.12
C GLY A 75 -7.34 -0.67 4.33
N GLY A 76 -6.72 -0.59 5.52
CA GLY A 76 -7.36 -0.96 6.76
C GLY A 76 -8.59 -0.12 7.07
N ILE A 77 -8.49 1.19 6.91
CA ILE A 77 -9.62 2.11 7.11
C ILE A 77 -10.77 1.77 6.16
N LYS A 78 -10.46 1.54 4.90
CA LYS A 78 -11.49 1.22 3.90
C LYS A 78 -12.20 -0.09 4.22
N ILE A 79 -11.44 -1.12 4.58
CA ILE A 79 -11.98 -2.42 4.91
C ILE A 79 -12.86 -2.36 6.17
N ALA A 80 -12.46 -1.57 7.16
CA ALA A 80 -13.24 -1.39 8.39
C ALA A 80 -14.50 -0.56 8.16
N TYR A 81 -14.42 0.46 7.31
CA TYR A 81 -15.51 1.39 7.05
C TYR A 81 -16.68 0.72 6.32
N GLN A 82 -16.42 -0.13 5.35
CA GLN A 82 -17.47 -0.78 4.55
C GLN A 82 -18.46 -1.61 5.37
N PRO A 83 -18.03 -2.52 6.27
CA PRO A 83 -18.96 -3.24 7.13
C PRO A 83 -19.75 -2.31 8.06
N TRP A 84 -19.10 -1.27 8.60
CA TRP A 84 -19.77 -0.32 9.48
C TRP A 84 -20.90 0.41 8.76
N VAL A 85 -20.66 0.87 7.54
CA VAL A 85 -21.68 1.53 6.71
C VAL A 85 -22.85 0.57 6.43
N ARG A 86 -22.56 -0.69 6.13
CA ARG A 86 -23.59 -1.70 5.89
C ARG A 86 -24.47 -1.96 7.12
N MET A 87 -23.90 -1.85 8.31
CA MET A 87 -24.66 -1.98 9.54
C MET A 87 -25.65 -0.83 9.75
N LEU A 88 -25.33 0.36 9.24
CA LEU A 88 -26.16 1.55 9.39
C LEU A 88 -27.30 1.63 8.35
N ILE A 89 -27.24 0.85 7.31
CA ILE A 89 -28.23 0.80 6.24
C ILE A 89 -29.14 -0.43 6.44
#